data_5593750606f911c461564589b3e78217
#
_entry.id   5593750606f911c461564589b3e78217
#
_cell.length_a   1.000
_cell.length_b   1.000
_cell.length_c   1.000
_cell.angle_alpha   90.00
_cell.angle_beta   90.00
_cell.angle_gamma   90.00
#
_symmetry.space_group_name_H-M   'P 1'
#
loop_
_entity.id
_entity.type
_entity.pdbx_description
1 polymer ?
#
loop_
_entity_poly.entity_id
_entity_poly.type
_entity_poly.pdbx_seq_one_letter_code
_entity_poly.pdbx_strand_id
1 'polypeptide(L)'
;MFKTKSKILRKLSAGLMAGLCAFSMLGSSVSGAITANAASTSTENSAFPSSDTVIAKAATLLGSPYTFGNKGYWYAYNQGQYTPLSVRTINNLGIDCSGLVYYTLTQLGYKTSGFSWNNPVPVDTDHWLSVNDNCTISYGGKTSKIDVEKKNIKTTDRPYWECSDGSTITPGSVVVAQNPYGEDHAWIYIGEFNSRNEVVSYLKSIGVSESLINSKTVGDGKGAGGRHWRIEANGSEGVVINNKTDGKTATVMNMSAFRITSKDVKFTITKVYKADNTVKINGISPIDGSQAIYGVYTDKACKNKAGEIKIDKNGSGSIELPNKQYYVKEIKAPTGYSLSTEVFALNANENVNVTEDYLKGNIIINKTAEDGIIGQREFRVTWTQNGKSHSKTAKTNSSGIAEFKGLNVYDLTSKKAISYTISEINVDTRYETPKAKNVKLTDGDVDLTVNVKFNNELKTGSIKINKQSEDNQNGGREFTVTGNGKTYSIKTGSDGVAILSDIPVYDSNNQKIVYTISEKNVPIKYVVPASQTVTLTADETTSVTFENVLKKFTLEVTKKDSEKAEKQGDASLAGAVYGVFKDSVLIDEYTTDENGYFKTKEYVCGNYTIQEISPS
;
A
#
# COMPACT_ATOMS: atom_id res chain seq x y z
N MET A 1 -20.57 -36.25 39.68
CA MET A 1 -19.70 -36.41 38.50
C MET A 1 -19.51 -35.08 37.77
N PHE A 2 -19.25 -33.99 38.49
CA PHE A 2 -19.04 -32.66 37.98
C PHE A 2 -18.10 -31.85 38.88
N LYS A 3 -16.85 -32.23 39.00
CA LYS A 3 -15.84 -31.44 39.75
C LYS A 3 -14.40 -31.55 39.21
N THR A 4 -14.18 -32.00 37.96
CA THR A 4 -12.82 -32.21 37.44
C THR A 4 -12.50 -31.43 36.16
N LYS A 5 -13.35 -30.51 35.68
CA LYS A 5 -13.07 -29.71 34.45
C LYS A 5 -12.60 -28.27 34.70
N SER A 6 -12.53 -27.81 35.96
CA SER A 6 -12.16 -26.41 36.23
C SER A 6 -10.65 -26.18 36.55
N LYS A 7 -9.86 -27.25 36.73
CA LYS A 7 -8.43 -27.15 37.06
C LYS A 7 -7.49 -27.21 35.82
N ILE A 8 -8.03 -27.65 34.68
CA ILE A 8 -7.19 -27.74 33.43
C ILE A 8 -7.25 -26.42 32.65
N LEU A 9 -8.34 -25.65 32.74
CA LEU A 9 -8.42 -24.34 32.06
C LEU A 9 -7.61 -23.21 32.75
N ARG A 10 -7.27 -23.35 34.04
CA ARG A 10 -6.44 -22.36 34.75
C ARG A 10 -4.92 -22.55 34.55
N LYS A 11 -4.48 -23.71 34.07
CA LYS A 11 -3.06 -23.96 33.75
C LYS A 11 -2.69 -23.64 32.30
N LEU A 12 -3.67 -23.53 31.39
CA LEU A 12 -3.44 -23.12 30.00
C LEU A 12 -3.40 -21.60 29.81
N SER A 13 -4.07 -20.81 30.67
CA SER A 13 -4.03 -19.36 30.60
C SER A 13 -2.75 -18.73 31.20
N ALA A 14 -2.08 -19.42 32.12
CA ALA A 14 -0.82 -18.94 32.69
C ALA A 14 0.41 -19.29 31.82
N GLY A 15 0.32 -20.33 30.98
CA GLY A 15 1.38 -20.70 30.03
C GLY A 15 1.38 -19.86 28.75
N LEU A 16 0.23 -19.28 28.35
CA LEU A 16 0.12 -18.49 27.14
C LEU A 16 0.53 -17.01 27.34
N MET A 17 0.44 -16.50 28.57
CA MET A 17 0.93 -15.16 28.90
C MET A 17 2.45 -15.07 29.11
N ALA A 18 3.08 -16.16 29.56
CA ALA A 18 4.54 -16.23 29.69
C ALA A 18 5.24 -16.43 28.34
N GLY A 19 4.55 -16.99 27.33
CA GLY A 19 5.08 -17.17 25.97
C GLY A 19 5.04 -15.92 25.10
N LEU A 20 4.13 -14.96 25.37
CA LEU A 20 4.05 -13.72 24.61
C LEU A 20 5.03 -12.62 25.08
N CYS A 21 5.55 -12.72 26.31
CA CYS A 21 6.58 -11.80 26.79
C CYS A 21 8.02 -12.21 26.41
N ALA A 22 8.23 -13.45 25.96
CA ALA A 22 9.56 -13.93 25.57
C ALA A 22 9.84 -13.78 24.06
N PHE A 23 8.85 -13.42 23.22
CA PHE A 23 9.03 -13.23 21.77
C PHE A 23 9.21 -11.77 21.35
N SER A 24 9.16 -10.81 22.29
CA SER A 24 9.40 -9.40 22.03
C SER A 24 10.84 -8.94 22.33
N MET A 25 11.76 -9.86 22.66
CA MET A 25 13.16 -9.54 22.96
C MET A 25 14.21 -10.13 22.00
N LEU A 26 13.81 -10.60 20.81
CA LEU A 26 14.76 -11.10 19.80
C LEU A 26 14.48 -10.47 18.42
N GLY A 27 14.32 -9.16 18.39
CA GLY A 27 14.11 -8.39 17.16
C GLY A 27 14.52 -6.93 17.31
N SER A 28 15.55 -6.65 18.12
CA SER A 28 16.08 -5.29 18.25
C SER A 28 17.59 -5.33 18.40
N SER A 29 18.24 -5.43 17.30
CA SER A 29 19.63 -5.01 17.21
C SER A 29 19.85 -4.40 15.85
N VAL A 30 19.67 -3.15 15.75
CA VAL A 30 20.51 -2.04 15.29
C VAL A 30 19.64 -0.77 15.40
N SER A 31 19.33 -0.33 16.62
CA SER A 31 19.11 1.07 16.88
C SER A 31 20.44 1.64 17.36
N GLY A 32 21.20 2.20 16.43
CA GLY A 32 22.26 3.10 16.84
C GLY A 32 21.61 4.18 17.71
N ALA A 33 21.85 4.12 19.02
CA ALA A 33 21.52 5.18 19.92
C ALA A 33 22.25 6.43 19.43
N ILE A 34 21.53 7.31 18.73
CA ILE A 34 21.96 8.69 18.60
C ILE A 34 21.72 9.27 19.97
N THR A 35 22.77 9.31 20.78
CA THR A 35 22.80 10.11 21.99
C THR A 35 22.39 11.51 21.61
N ALA A 36 21.20 11.92 22.03
CA ALA A 36 20.85 13.31 22.09
C ALA A 36 21.90 13.94 22.99
N ASN A 37 22.79 14.77 22.44
CA ASN A 37 23.55 15.69 23.20
C ASN A 37 22.54 16.66 23.85
N ALA A 38 22.08 16.31 25.03
CA ALA A 38 21.41 17.24 25.91
C ALA A 38 22.45 18.30 26.25
N ALA A 39 22.48 19.38 25.49
CA ALA A 39 22.97 20.60 26.01
C ALA A 39 22.08 20.91 27.21
N SER A 40 22.64 20.82 28.41
CA SER A 40 22.00 21.27 29.64
C SER A 40 21.81 22.79 29.55
N THR A 41 20.73 23.21 28.92
CA THR A 41 20.17 24.52 29.10
C THR A 41 19.08 24.39 30.15
N SER A 42 19.24 25.11 31.24
CA SER A 42 18.28 25.29 32.30
C SER A 42 16.85 25.28 31.72
N THR A 43 16.06 24.30 32.09
CA THR A 43 14.61 24.31 31.93
C THR A 43 14.08 25.50 32.68
N GLU A 44 13.86 26.64 32.02
CA GLU A 44 12.90 27.63 32.47
C GLU A 44 11.52 26.96 32.31
N ASN A 45 11.12 26.18 33.32
CA ASN A 45 9.73 25.83 33.53
C ASN A 45 8.98 27.17 33.56
N SER A 46 8.11 27.43 32.57
CA SER A 46 7.25 28.59 32.60
C SER A 46 6.42 28.50 33.87
N ALA A 47 6.63 29.44 34.78
CA ALA A 47 6.02 29.42 36.11
C ALA A 47 4.51 29.69 36.02
N PHE A 48 4.03 30.30 34.95
CA PHE A 48 2.64 30.70 34.80
C PHE A 48 1.77 29.55 34.23
N PRO A 49 0.52 29.40 34.68
CA PRO A 49 -0.41 28.42 34.14
C PRO A 49 -0.66 28.58 32.65
N SER A 50 -0.94 27.48 31.97
CA SER A 50 -1.39 27.52 30.60
C SER A 50 -2.79 28.15 30.49
N SER A 51 -3.11 28.63 29.31
CA SER A 51 -4.46 29.13 28.98
C SER A 51 -5.56 28.10 29.34
N ASP A 52 -5.33 26.82 29.03
CA ASP A 52 -6.27 25.73 29.36
C ASP A 52 -6.52 25.65 30.89
N THR A 53 -5.47 25.81 31.70
CA THR A 53 -5.60 25.75 33.16
C THR A 53 -6.45 26.90 33.70
N VAL A 54 -6.24 28.13 33.18
CA VAL A 54 -7.02 29.31 33.60
C VAL A 54 -8.48 29.16 33.18
N ILE A 55 -8.73 28.75 31.91
CA ILE A 55 -10.09 28.56 31.38
C ILE A 55 -10.81 27.46 32.14
N ALA A 56 -10.17 26.29 32.35
CA ALA A 56 -10.76 25.20 33.12
C ALA A 56 -11.10 25.60 34.56
N LYS A 57 -10.26 26.41 35.20
CA LYS A 57 -10.54 26.96 36.56
C LYS A 57 -11.75 27.86 36.53
N ALA A 58 -11.84 28.82 35.61
CA ALA A 58 -13.02 29.70 35.48
C ALA A 58 -14.29 28.88 35.23
N ALA A 59 -14.21 27.82 34.42
CA ALA A 59 -15.33 26.92 34.10
C ALA A 59 -15.86 26.16 35.32
N THR A 60 -15.13 26.03 36.42
CA THR A 60 -15.63 25.42 37.66
C THR A 60 -16.82 26.17 38.26
N LEU A 61 -16.98 27.45 37.91
CA LEU A 61 -18.06 28.30 38.38
C LEU A 61 -19.27 28.37 37.45
N LEU A 62 -19.25 27.65 36.31
CA LEU A 62 -20.38 27.64 35.37
C LEU A 62 -21.70 27.29 36.11
N GLY A 63 -22.69 28.12 35.91
CA GLY A 63 -24.00 27.96 36.53
C GLY A 63 -24.18 28.62 37.88
N SER A 64 -23.13 29.23 38.48
CA SER A 64 -23.28 30.08 39.66
C SER A 64 -24.18 31.27 39.33
N PRO A 65 -25.08 31.68 40.21
CA PRO A 65 -25.92 32.87 40.04
C PRO A 65 -25.06 34.14 39.92
N TYR A 66 -25.59 35.16 39.28
CA TYR A 66 -24.99 36.50 39.36
C TYR A 66 -25.46 37.20 40.64
N THR A 67 -24.49 37.78 41.37
CA THR A 67 -24.79 38.63 42.54
C THR A 67 -23.81 39.81 42.55
N PHE A 68 -24.34 40.98 42.25
CA PHE A 68 -23.55 42.22 42.20
C PHE A 68 -22.82 42.48 43.53
N GLY A 69 -21.52 42.84 43.42
CA GLY A 69 -20.65 43.09 44.54
C GLY A 69 -20.11 41.86 45.25
N ASN A 70 -20.56 40.64 44.86
CA ASN A 70 -20.01 39.42 45.45
C ASN A 70 -18.76 38.97 44.69
N LYS A 71 -17.62 39.14 45.33
CA LYS A 71 -16.30 38.85 44.75
C LYS A 71 -15.83 37.41 44.99
N GLY A 72 -16.64 36.54 45.56
CA GLY A 72 -16.27 35.13 45.80
C GLY A 72 -15.32 34.93 46.99
N TYR A 73 -15.28 35.84 47.93
CA TYR A 73 -14.44 35.73 49.13
C TYR A 73 -15.14 36.29 50.37
N TRP A 74 -14.68 35.83 51.56
CA TRP A 74 -14.97 36.43 52.84
C TRP A 74 -13.91 37.44 53.22
N TYR A 75 -14.33 38.65 53.53
CA TYR A 75 -13.46 39.66 54.13
C TYR A 75 -13.61 39.67 55.64
N ALA A 76 -12.55 39.32 56.36
CA ALA A 76 -12.51 39.45 57.80
C ALA A 76 -12.08 40.87 58.20
N TYR A 77 -13.03 41.72 58.59
CA TYR A 77 -12.87 43.13 58.84
C TYR A 77 -11.72 43.53 59.80
N ASN A 78 -11.28 42.63 60.66
CA ASN A 78 -10.22 42.88 61.67
C ASN A 78 -8.85 42.30 61.33
N GLN A 79 -8.65 41.61 60.20
CA GLN A 79 -7.39 40.95 59.87
C GLN A 79 -6.83 41.27 58.50
N GLY A 80 -7.55 42.01 57.64
CA GLY A 80 -7.11 42.32 56.31
C GLY A 80 -6.89 41.09 55.40
N GLN A 81 -7.51 39.96 55.76
CA GLN A 81 -7.36 38.70 55.04
C GLN A 81 -8.60 38.39 54.20
N TYR A 82 -8.37 38.05 52.96
CA TYR A 82 -9.38 37.60 52.03
C TYR A 82 -9.29 36.09 51.92
N THR A 83 -10.35 35.38 52.35
CA THR A 83 -10.43 33.93 52.24
C THR A 83 -11.38 33.55 51.07
N PRO A 84 -10.90 32.88 50.05
CA PRO A 84 -11.77 32.46 48.94
C PRO A 84 -12.89 31.53 49.41
N LEU A 85 -14.10 31.76 48.92
CA LEU A 85 -15.24 30.90 49.18
C LEU A 85 -15.10 29.57 48.39
N SER A 86 -15.72 28.50 48.89
CA SER A 86 -15.79 27.28 48.11
C SER A 86 -16.72 27.45 46.89
N VAL A 87 -16.51 26.69 45.84
CA VAL A 87 -17.44 26.63 44.67
C VAL A 87 -18.87 26.41 45.11
N ARG A 88 -19.11 25.50 46.07
CA ARG A 88 -20.45 25.23 46.61
C ARG A 88 -21.07 26.49 47.24
N THR A 89 -20.28 27.27 47.95
CA THR A 89 -20.75 28.51 48.57
C THR A 89 -21.08 29.55 47.52
N ILE A 90 -20.24 29.72 46.51
CA ILE A 90 -20.48 30.63 45.41
C ILE A 90 -21.72 30.22 44.57
N ASN A 91 -21.92 28.93 44.36
CA ASN A 91 -23.14 28.44 43.70
C ASN A 91 -24.44 28.77 44.45
N ASN A 92 -24.38 29.01 45.72
CA ASN A 92 -25.51 29.45 46.53
C ASN A 92 -25.66 30.97 46.63
N LEU A 93 -24.53 31.67 46.74
CA LEU A 93 -24.51 33.12 47.01
C LEU A 93 -24.41 33.96 45.72
N GLY A 94 -23.96 33.34 44.64
CA GLY A 94 -23.63 34.03 43.37
C GLY A 94 -22.26 34.71 43.36
N ILE A 95 -21.91 35.29 42.21
CA ILE A 95 -20.66 36.00 41.99
C ILE A 95 -20.87 37.05 40.88
N ASP A 96 -20.17 38.19 40.94
CA ASP A 96 -20.20 39.18 39.86
C ASP A 96 -19.06 38.96 38.83
N CYS A 97 -19.00 39.77 37.79
CA CYS A 97 -18.07 39.60 36.68
C CYS A 97 -16.61 39.71 37.09
N SER A 98 -16.24 40.71 37.87
CA SER A 98 -14.87 40.87 38.38
C SER A 98 -14.54 39.86 39.50
N GLY A 99 -15.57 39.41 40.24
CA GLY A 99 -15.44 38.32 41.21
C GLY A 99 -15.12 36.98 40.55
N LEU A 100 -15.69 36.67 39.39
CA LEU A 100 -15.30 35.51 38.60
C LEU A 100 -13.79 35.53 38.26
N VAL A 101 -13.27 36.66 37.80
CA VAL A 101 -11.85 36.84 37.50
C VAL A 101 -11.03 36.70 38.76
N TYR A 102 -11.38 37.46 39.81
CA TYR A 102 -10.72 37.42 41.09
C TYR A 102 -10.61 36.00 41.68
N TYR A 103 -11.75 35.28 41.73
CA TYR A 103 -11.81 33.92 42.21
C TYR A 103 -10.91 32.96 41.36
N THR A 104 -11.00 33.06 40.05
CA THR A 104 -10.21 32.22 39.16
C THR A 104 -8.71 32.38 39.44
N LEU A 105 -8.22 33.59 39.51
CA LEU A 105 -6.82 33.87 39.72
C LEU A 105 -6.34 33.51 41.14
N THR A 106 -7.10 33.84 42.16
CA THR A 106 -6.73 33.52 43.54
C THR A 106 -6.70 32.05 43.83
N GLN A 107 -7.66 31.28 43.26
CA GLN A 107 -7.68 29.82 43.37
C GLN A 107 -6.53 29.14 42.61
N LEU A 108 -5.98 29.77 41.62
CA LEU A 108 -4.77 29.32 40.94
C LEU A 108 -3.48 29.74 41.67
N GLY A 109 -3.57 30.63 42.68
CA GLY A 109 -2.44 31.06 43.45
C GLY A 109 -1.69 32.27 42.85
N TYR A 110 -2.32 33.03 41.97
CA TYR A 110 -1.79 34.29 41.46
C TYR A 110 -1.71 35.35 42.56
N LYS A 111 -0.68 36.21 42.43
CA LYS A 111 -0.53 37.44 43.21
C LYS A 111 -0.14 38.56 42.28
N THR A 112 -0.57 39.78 42.58
CA THR A 112 -0.20 40.95 41.81
C THR A 112 0.42 42.02 42.71
N SER A 113 1.17 42.96 42.13
CA SER A 113 1.73 44.12 42.80
C SER A 113 1.73 45.32 41.85
N GLY A 114 1.76 46.53 42.42
CA GLY A 114 1.80 47.76 41.66
C GLY A 114 0.44 48.30 41.22
N PHE A 115 -0.65 47.60 41.47
CA PHE A 115 -2.01 48.11 41.28
C PHE A 115 -2.44 49.04 42.39
N SER A 116 -3.40 49.90 42.11
CA SER A 116 -3.97 50.83 43.12
C SER A 116 -4.56 50.09 44.31
N TRP A 117 -5.09 48.90 44.10
CA TRP A 117 -5.52 47.97 45.13
C TRP A 117 -5.44 46.52 44.65
N ASN A 118 -4.68 45.69 45.34
CA ASN A 118 -4.51 44.27 45.05
C ASN A 118 -4.41 43.46 46.35
N ASN A 119 -5.31 42.47 46.50
CA ASN A 119 -5.24 41.55 47.61
C ASN A 119 -5.95 40.22 47.31
N PRO A 120 -5.27 39.20 46.93
CA PRO A 120 -3.89 39.16 46.40
C PRO A 120 -3.78 39.57 44.91
N VAL A 121 -4.91 39.76 44.22
CA VAL A 121 -5.05 40.24 42.81
C VAL A 121 -6.07 41.38 42.76
N PRO A 122 -6.20 42.15 41.66
CA PRO A 122 -7.24 43.17 41.54
C PRO A 122 -8.64 42.59 41.72
N VAL A 123 -9.46 43.25 42.53
CA VAL A 123 -10.79 42.73 42.93
C VAL A 123 -11.94 43.27 42.08
N ASP A 124 -11.68 44.32 41.31
CA ASP A 124 -12.69 44.92 40.43
C ASP A 124 -12.07 45.40 39.11
N THR A 125 -12.93 45.88 38.22
CA THR A 125 -12.57 46.34 36.88
C THR A 125 -11.69 47.56 36.89
N ASP A 126 -11.95 48.55 37.78
CA ASP A 126 -11.17 49.78 37.86
C ASP A 126 -9.71 49.54 38.25
N HIS A 127 -9.48 48.56 39.14
CA HIS A 127 -8.14 48.17 39.52
C HIS A 127 -7.38 47.50 38.40
N TRP A 128 -8.03 46.65 37.58
CA TRP A 128 -7.42 46.10 36.37
C TRP A 128 -7.09 47.21 35.34
N LEU A 129 -7.95 48.20 35.20
CA LEU A 129 -7.71 49.31 34.28
C LEU A 129 -6.62 50.30 34.79
N SER A 130 -6.24 50.24 36.08
CA SER A 130 -5.13 51.00 36.65
C SER A 130 -3.75 50.45 36.33
N VAL A 131 -3.65 49.37 35.53
CA VAL A 131 -2.39 48.75 35.15
C VAL A 131 -1.42 49.75 34.49
N ASN A 132 -0.17 49.72 34.94
CA ASN A 132 0.92 50.53 34.42
C ASN A 132 2.22 49.71 34.40
N ASP A 133 3.33 50.31 33.97
CA ASP A 133 4.62 49.62 33.81
C ASP A 133 5.21 49.06 35.10
N ASN A 134 4.71 49.48 36.28
CA ASN A 134 5.14 48.95 37.59
C ASN A 134 4.29 47.75 38.04
N CYS A 135 3.19 47.45 37.36
CA CYS A 135 2.32 46.34 37.72
C CYS A 135 2.95 45.01 37.36
N THR A 136 2.98 44.12 38.32
CA THR A 136 3.51 42.77 38.15
C THR A 136 2.50 41.69 38.56
N ILE A 137 2.67 40.50 37.99
CA ILE A 137 1.94 39.32 38.35
C ILE A 137 2.92 38.21 38.74
N SER A 138 2.60 37.48 39.79
CA SER A 138 3.45 36.42 40.32
C SER A 138 2.64 35.11 40.40
N TYR A 139 3.31 34.02 40.12
CA TYR A 139 2.80 32.67 40.26
C TYR A 139 3.94 31.68 40.50
N GLY A 140 3.80 30.71 41.42
CA GLY A 140 4.81 29.69 41.68
C GLY A 140 6.20 30.25 42.06
N GLY A 141 6.27 31.44 42.68
CA GLY A 141 7.52 32.09 43.09
C GLY A 141 8.22 32.90 41.99
N LYS A 142 7.69 32.94 40.77
CA LYS A 142 8.18 33.79 39.68
C LYS A 142 7.30 35.02 39.50
N THR A 143 7.88 36.12 39.13
CA THR A 143 7.22 37.42 38.92
C THR A 143 7.52 37.93 37.53
N SER A 144 6.50 38.42 36.83
CA SER A 144 6.60 39.05 35.51
C SER A 144 5.84 40.38 35.50
N LYS A 145 6.19 41.27 34.59
CA LYS A 145 5.33 42.42 34.24
C LYS A 145 4.03 41.88 33.64
N ILE A 146 2.93 42.57 33.89
CA ILE A 146 1.65 42.26 33.24
C ILE A 146 1.74 42.73 31.80
N ASP A 147 1.53 41.79 30.88
CA ASP A 147 1.48 42.06 29.45
C ASP A 147 0.07 42.55 29.07
N VAL A 148 -0.03 43.82 28.75
CA VAL A 148 -1.27 44.38 28.21
C VAL A 148 -1.30 44.10 26.72
N GLU A 149 -1.90 42.99 26.36
CA GLU A 149 -1.96 42.54 24.96
C GLU A 149 -2.70 43.51 24.06
N LYS A 150 -3.78 44.09 24.57
CA LYS A 150 -4.60 45.07 23.88
C LYS A 150 -5.11 46.14 24.79
N LYS A 151 -5.03 47.36 24.31
CA LYS A 151 -5.59 48.53 24.96
C LYS A 151 -6.50 49.24 23.95
N ASN A 152 -7.73 49.58 24.36
CA ASN A 152 -8.72 50.30 23.54
C ASN A 152 -9.10 49.51 22.27
N ILE A 153 -9.58 48.29 22.40
CA ILE A 153 -10.19 47.53 21.31
C ILE A 153 -11.54 48.23 21.01
N LYS A 154 -11.63 48.86 19.85
CA LYS A 154 -12.91 49.46 19.41
C LYS A 154 -13.82 48.38 18.85
N THR A 155 -15.02 48.24 19.41
CA THR A 155 -16.12 47.55 18.70
C THR A 155 -16.74 48.53 17.72
N THR A 156 -16.67 48.24 16.42
CA THR A 156 -17.41 49.00 15.42
C THR A 156 -18.91 48.66 15.53
N ASP A 157 -19.76 49.48 14.92
CA ASP A 157 -21.25 49.53 15.01
C ASP A 157 -22.02 48.22 14.83
N ARG A 158 -21.37 47.13 14.79
CA ARG A 158 -21.92 45.78 14.85
C ARG A 158 -20.86 44.83 15.43
N PRO A 159 -21.34 43.87 16.08
CA PRO A 159 -20.76 43.08 17.12
C PRO A 159 -19.60 42.19 16.67
N TYR A 160 -18.65 42.65 15.96
CA TYR A 160 -17.41 41.98 15.64
C TYR A 160 -16.32 42.58 16.51
N TRP A 161 -15.72 41.71 17.29
CA TRP A 161 -14.47 41.99 18.00
C TRP A 161 -13.35 41.94 16.99
N GLU A 162 -13.05 42.99 16.33
CA GLU A 162 -11.84 43.11 15.55
C GLU A 162 -10.81 43.88 16.35
N CYS A 163 -9.69 43.23 16.61
CA CYS A 163 -8.51 43.96 17.03
C CYS A 163 -8.11 44.87 15.87
N SER A 164 -8.02 46.16 16.10
CA SER A 164 -7.71 47.18 15.10
C SER A 164 -6.41 46.96 14.31
N ASP A 165 -5.57 46.03 14.75
CA ASP A 165 -4.30 45.63 14.12
C ASP A 165 -4.31 44.16 13.62
N GLY A 166 -5.48 43.50 13.57
CA GLY A 166 -5.61 42.10 13.12
C GLY A 166 -5.01 41.04 14.05
N SER A 167 -4.50 41.43 15.22
CA SER A 167 -3.93 40.47 16.17
C SER A 167 -4.98 39.87 17.10
N THR A 168 -4.75 38.63 17.56
CA THR A 168 -5.64 37.89 18.44
C THR A 168 -5.32 38.10 19.91
N ILE A 169 -6.35 38.01 20.77
CA ILE A 169 -6.17 37.99 22.24
C ILE A 169 -5.77 36.54 22.62
N THR A 170 -4.77 36.43 23.53
CA THR A 170 -4.37 35.11 24.02
C THR A 170 -5.50 34.46 24.83
N PRO A 171 -5.89 33.19 24.57
CA PRO A 171 -6.82 32.49 25.41
C PRO A 171 -6.38 32.47 26.88
N GLY A 172 -7.32 32.54 27.82
CA GLY A 172 -7.05 32.64 29.25
C GLY A 172 -6.74 34.07 29.74
N SER A 173 -6.66 35.05 28.87
CA SER A 173 -6.48 36.45 29.29
C SER A 173 -7.70 36.99 30.03
N VAL A 174 -7.43 37.89 31.00
CA VAL A 174 -8.46 38.72 31.60
C VAL A 174 -8.81 39.82 30.62
N VAL A 175 -10.09 39.98 30.31
CA VAL A 175 -10.55 41.12 29.49
C VAL A 175 -11.49 41.97 30.32
N VAL A 176 -11.29 43.27 30.27
CA VAL A 176 -12.13 44.29 30.92
C VAL A 176 -12.65 45.23 29.87
N ALA A 177 -13.96 45.41 29.85
CA ALA A 177 -14.67 46.35 28.99
C ALA A 177 -15.20 47.53 29.82
N GLN A 178 -14.83 48.74 29.42
CA GLN A 178 -15.34 49.98 30.00
C GLN A 178 -16.64 50.38 29.32
N ASN A 179 -17.67 50.51 30.10
CA ASN A 179 -18.97 51.02 29.61
C ASN A 179 -19.11 52.49 29.99
N PRO A 180 -19.08 53.42 29.01
CA PRO A 180 -19.17 54.86 29.31
C PRO A 180 -20.53 55.30 29.85
N TYR A 181 -21.53 54.43 29.87
CA TYR A 181 -22.90 54.70 30.29
C TYR A 181 -23.42 53.74 31.37
N GLY A 182 -22.57 52.92 31.99
CA GLY A 182 -22.98 51.91 32.96
C GLY A 182 -21.77 51.28 33.64
N GLU A 183 -22.00 50.09 34.19
CA GLU A 183 -20.95 49.37 34.91
C GLU A 183 -20.02 48.67 33.91
N ASP A 184 -18.74 48.70 34.22
CA ASP A 184 -17.70 47.97 33.51
C ASP A 184 -17.89 46.47 33.66
N HIS A 185 -17.39 45.72 32.72
CA HIS A 185 -17.55 44.26 32.68
C HIS A 185 -16.22 43.54 32.52
N ALA A 186 -16.06 42.40 33.18
CA ALA A 186 -14.83 41.59 33.08
C ALA A 186 -15.16 40.14 32.81
N TRP A 187 -14.24 39.43 32.14
CA TRP A 187 -14.35 38.00 31.81
C TRP A 187 -13.01 37.34 31.58
N ILE A 188 -13.03 36.01 31.48
CA ILE A 188 -11.92 35.20 31.00
C ILE A 188 -12.16 34.84 29.53
N TYR A 189 -11.22 35.19 28.67
CA TYR A 189 -11.30 34.92 27.23
C TYR A 189 -10.99 33.44 26.94
N ILE A 190 -11.85 32.76 26.16
CA ILE A 190 -11.65 31.34 25.77
C ILE A 190 -10.84 31.26 24.49
N GLY A 191 -11.15 32.08 23.49
CA GLY A 191 -10.53 32.01 22.16
C GLY A 191 -11.51 32.26 21.03
N GLU A 192 -11.03 32.07 19.80
CA GLU A 192 -11.81 32.18 18.59
C GLU A 192 -12.25 30.80 18.09
N PHE A 193 -13.55 30.61 17.90
CA PHE A 193 -14.14 29.38 17.37
C PHE A 193 -15.26 29.71 16.41
N ASN A 194 -15.30 29.02 15.27
CA ASN A 194 -16.30 29.30 14.22
C ASN A 194 -17.71 28.79 14.56
N SER A 195 -17.83 27.93 15.56
CA SER A 195 -19.11 27.35 15.95
C SER A 195 -19.18 27.02 17.44
N ARG A 196 -20.43 26.89 17.94
CA ARG A 196 -20.68 26.37 19.29
C ARG A 196 -20.06 24.99 19.51
N ASN A 197 -20.10 24.12 18.49
CA ASN A 197 -19.56 22.76 18.60
C ASN A 197 -18.03 22.75 18.78
N GLU A 198 -17.32 23.66 18.16
CA GLU A 198 -15.86 23.79 18.32
C GLU A 198 -15.49 24.19 19.73
N VAL A 199 -16.14 25.22 20.31
CA VAL A 199 -15.84 25.62 21.69
C VAL A 199 -16.23 24.56 22.70
N VAL A 200 -17.34 23.86 22.48
CA VAL A 200 -17.76 22.71 23.33
C VAL A 200 -16.69 21.61 23.27
N SER A 201 -16.22 21.27 22.09
CA SER A 201 -15.17 20.25 21.90
C SER A 201 -13.85 20.65 22.57
N TYR A 202 -13.47 21.90 22.43
CA TYR A 202 -12.28 22.44 23.10
C TYR A 202 -12.41 22.36 24.63
N LEU A 203 -13.50 22.84 25.20
CA LEU A 203 -13.69 22.83 26.67
C LEU A 203 -13.74 21.39 27.23
N LYS A 204 -14.32 20.45 26.49
CA LYS A 204 -14.25 19.01 26.84
C LYS A 204 -12.80 18.52 26.85
N SER A 205 -11.98 18.93 25.88
CA SER A 205 -10.59 18.50 25.77
C SER A 205 -9.70 18.96 26.93
N ILE A 206 -10.08 20.08 27.57
CA ILE A 206 -9.39 20.62 28.77
C ILE A 206 -10.04 20.17 30.09
N GLY A 207 -10.95 19.20 30.06
CA GLY A 207 -11.50 18.54 31.24
C GLY A 207 -12.78 19.14 31.82
N VAL A 208 -13.44 20.07 31.12
CA VAL A 208 -14.73 20.63 31.59
C VAL A 208 -15.86 19.62 31.30
N SER A 209 -16.75 19.40 32.26
CA SER A 209 -17.87 18.45 32.13
C SER A 209 -18.80 18.81 30.98
N GLU A 210 -19.11 17.85 30.11
CA GLU A 210 -19.98 18.03 28.95
C GLU A 210 -21.39 18.50 29.34
N SER A 211 -21.96 17.93 30.40
CA SER A 211 -23.28 18.32 30.87
C SER A 211 -23.34 19.78 31.30
N LEU A 212 -22.27 20.26 31.93
CA LEU A 212 -22.15 21.64 32.39
C LEU A 212 -21.97 22.58 31.20
N ILE A 213 -21.08 22.24 30.26
CA ILE A 213 -20.86 23.01 29.04
C ILE A 213 -22.17 23.20 28.26
N ASN A 214 -22.88 22.09 27.98
CA ASN A 214 -24.10 22.12 27.18
C ASN A 214 -25.22 22.91 27.84
N SER A 215 -25.36 22.83 29.15
CA SER A 215 -26.40 23.54 29.91
C SER A 215 -26.11 25.04 30.10
N LYS A 216 -24.86 25.45 29.99
CA LYS A 216 -24.40 26.82 30.30
C LYS A 216 -23.76 27.55 29.14
N THR A 217 -23.79 26.99 27.93
CA THR A 217 -23.36 27.68 26.72
C THR A 217 -24.55 28.41 26.09
N VAL A 218 -24.59 29.72 26.24
CA VAL A 218 -25.65 30.59 25.72
C VAL A 218 -25.34 31.17 24.35
N GLY A 219 -24.07 31.17 23.95
CA GLY A 219 -23.63 31.55 22.62
C GLY A 219 -23.95 30.48 21.58
N ASP A 220 -24.21 30.88 20.33
CA ASP A 220 -24.53 29.98 19.21
C ASP A 220 -23.47 29.95 18.10
N GLY A 221 -22.43 30.76 18.23
CA GLY A 221 -21.41 30.96 17.20
C GLY A 221 -21.86 31.82 16.03
N LYS A 222 -23.08 32.39 16.14
CA LYS A 222 -23.71 33.27 15.13
C LYS A 222 -24.00 34.62 15.74
N GLY A 223 -24.18 35.61 14.87
CA GLY A 223 -24.58 36.94 15.28
C GLY A 223 -23.43 37.80 15.77
N ALA A 224 -23.77 38.71 16.65
CA ALA A 224 -23.02 39.89 16.98
C ALA A 224 -21.69 39.66 17.70
N GLY A 225 -21.53 38.58 18.50
CA GLY A 225 -20.28 38.26 19.19
C GLY A 225 -19.23 37.57 18.32
N GLY A 226 -19.62 37.16 17.10
CA GLY A 226 -18.71 36.53 16.17
C GLY A 226 -18.06 35.26 16.72
N ARG A 227 -16.77 35.10 16.46
CA ARG A 227 -15.98 33.92 16.84
C ARG A 227 -15.35 33.99 18.23
N HIS A 228 -15.51 35.13 18.93
CA HIS A 228 -14.85 35.35 20.22
C HIS A 228 -15.70 34.81 21.39
N TRP A 229 -15.17 33.80 22.08
CA TRP A 229 -15.84 33.14 23.19
C TRP A 229 -15.21 33.49 24.54
N ARG A 230 -16.03 33.58 25.57
CA ARG A 230 -15.64 33.95 26.92
C ARG A 230 -16.40 33.19 27.99
N ILE A 231 -15.85 33.15 29.20
CA ILE A 231 -16.57 32.79 30.41
C ILE A 231 -16.80 34.11 31.18
N GLU A 232 -18.07 34.41 31.41
CA GLU A 232 -18.47 35.65 32.08
C GLU A 232 -19.54 35.36 33.13
N ALA A 233 -19.67 36.22 34.14
CA ALA A 233 -20.82 36.28 35.01
C ALA A 233 -21.68 37.48 34.55
N ASN A 234 -22.88 37.22 34.08
CA ASN A 234 -23.83 38.26 33.64
C ASN A 234 -25.12 38.26 34.46
N GLY A 235 -25.77 39.43 34.56
CA GLY A 235 -26.87 39.66 35.47
C GLY A 235 -28.11 38.80 35.23
N SER A 236 -28.33 38.26 34.03
CA SER A 236 -29.52 37.48 33.68
C SER A 236 -29.31 35.98 33.74
N GLU A 237 -28.12 35.47 33.49
CA GLU A 237 -27.86 34.04 33.28
C GLU A 237 -26.83 33.43 34.24
N GLY A 238 -26.19 34.28 35.07
CA GLY A 238 -25.12 33.88 35.99
C GLY A 238 -23.80 33.66 35.25
N VAL A 239 -23.00 32.69 35.70
CA VAL A 239 -21.73 32.32 35.04
C VAL A 239 -22.00 31.39 33.85
N VAL A 240 -21.68 31.87 32.66
CA VAL A 240 -21.96 31.21 31.40
C VAL A 240 -20.79 31.29 30.41
N ILE A 241 -20.83 30.38 29.41
CA ILE A 241 -20.01 30.47 28.20
C ILE A 241 -20.78 31.25 27.16
N ASN A 242 -20.23 32.37 26.70
CA ASN A 242 -20.95 33.28 25.83
C ASN A 242 -20.05 33.84 24.70
N ASN A 243 -20.67 34.14 23.56
CA ASN A 243 -20.06 34.90 22.46
C ASN A 243 -20.96 36.07 22.01
N LYS A 244 -22.09 36.29 22.67
CA LYS A 244 -23.02 37.36 22.33
C LYS A 244 -22.53 38.66 22.91
N THR A 245 -22.76 39.76 22.21
CA THR A 245 -22.73 41.12 22.77
C THR A 245 -24.14 41.48 23.18
N ASP A 246 -24.32 42.10 24.33
CA ASP A 246 -25.63 42.56 24.76
C ASP A 246 -26.14 43.56 23.74
N GLY A 247 -27.24 43.20 23.06
CA GLY A 247 -27.81 43.96 21.94
C GLY A 247 -28.41 45.32 22.29
N LYS A 248 -27.96 45.92 23.36
CA LYS A 248 -28.30 47.29 23.74
C LYS A 248 -27.20 48.25 23.30
N THR A 249 -27.45 48.84 22.15
CA THR A 249 -26.71 50.03 21.64
C THR A 249 -25.26 49.80 21.22
N ALA A 250 -24.98 50.15 19.99
CA ALA A 250 -23.67 50.35 19.44
C ALA A 250 -22.85 51.39 20.20
N THR A 251 -22.42 51.10 21.41
CA THR A 251 -21.49 51.88 22.18
C THR A 251 -20.11 51.37 21.96
N VAL A 252 -19.20 52.22 21.57
CA VAL A 252 -17.79 51.93 21.48
C VAL A 252 -17.32 51.58 22.88
N MET A 253 -17.26 50.32 23.22
CA MET A 253 -16.65 49.84 24.47
C MET A 253 -15.15 49.86 24.30
N ASN A 254 -14.45 50.57 25.14
CA ASN A 254 -13.02 50.45 25.26
C ASN A 254 -12.70 49.19 26.05
N MET A 255 -11.98 48.27 25.42
CA MET A 255 -11.57 47.03 26.08
C MET A 255 -10.05 46.98 26.27
N SER A 256 -9.65 46.36 27.35
CA SER A 256 -8.25 46.04 27.61
C SER A 256 -8.12 44.54 27.91
N ALA A 257 -7.15 43.89 27.30
CA ALA A 257 -6.83 42.49 27.53
C ALA A 257 -5.48 42.36 28.22
N PHE A 258 -5.46 41.63 29.32
CA PHE A 258 -4.30 41.44 30.19
C PHE A 258 -3.88 39.98 30.13
N ARG A 259 -2.69 39.72 29.60
CA ARG A 259 -2.13 38.37 29.56
C ARG A 259 -1.65 37.95 30.93
N ILE A 260 -2.21 36.84 31.39
CA ILE A 260 -1.86 36.23 32.69
C ILE A 260 -1.35 34.80 32.53
N THR A 261 -1.29 34.30 31.31
CA THR A 261 -0.82 32.97 30.97
C THR A 261 0.61 32.97 30.46
N SER A 262 1.21 31.80 30.39
CA SER A 262 2.53 31.65 29.77
C SER A 262 2.48 32.17 28.32
N LYS A 263 3.58 32.82 27.91
CA LYS A 263 3.72 33.16 26.48
C LYS A 263 3.78 31.91 25.65
N ASP A 264 3.23 31.99 24.44
CA ASP A 264 3.42 30.94 23.45
C ASP A 264 4.92 30.77 23.20
N VAL A 265 5.32 29.52 23.05
CA VAL A 265 6.71 29.14 22.83
C VAL A 265 6.82 28.47 21.48
N LYS A 266 7.98 28.61 20.88
CA LYS A 266 8.25 28.02 19.59
C LYS A 266 8.59 26.53 19.73
N PHE A 267 7.86 25.70 19.00
CA PHE A 267 8.13 24.29 18.85
C PHE A 267 8.69 24.04 17.46
N THR A 268 9.75 23.24 17.34
CA THR A 268 10.44 23.02 16.07
C THR A 268 10.57 21.53 15.76
N ILE A 269 10.36 21.17 14.50
CA ILE A 269 10.64 19.84 13.95
C ILE A 269 11.74 19.99 12.90
N THR A 270 12.75 19.14 12.97
CA THR A 270 13.72 18.97 11.88
C THR A 270 13.55 17.59 11.26
N LYS A 271 13.33 17.57 9.96
CA LYS A 271 13.16 16.33 9.19
C LYS A 271 14.49 15.89 8.63
N VAL A 272 14.83 14.65 8.88
CA VAL A 272 16.01 13.96 8.34
C VAL A 272 15.55 12.79 7.46
N TYR A 273 16.30 12.47 6.41
CA TYR A 273 15.97 11.34 5.56
C TYR A 273 17.10 10.32 5.53
N LYS A 274 16.73 9.06 5.33
CA LYS A 274 17.68 7.98 5.10
C LYS A 274 17.95 7.85 3.60
N ALA A 275 19.21 7.88 3.21
CA ALA A 275 19.64 7.56 1.86
C ALA A 275 20.73 6.50 1.95
N ASP A 276 20.56 5.38 1.25
CA ASP A 276 21.53 4.27 1.20
C ASP A 276 22.04 3.82 2.58
N ASN A 277 21.12 3.64 3.54
CA ASN A 277 21.37 3.33 4.95
C ASN A 277 22.15 4.38 5.74
N THR A 278 22.36 5.56 5.20
CA THR A 278 22.94 6.70 5.93
C THR A 278 21.87 7.73 6.26
N VAL A 279 21.93 8.27 7.48
CA VAL A 279 21.07 9.39 7.91
C VAL A 279 21.71 10.67 7.42
N LYS A 280 21.01 11.42 6.55
CA LYS A 280 21.43 12.77 6.14
C LYS A 280 20.59 13.79 6.86
N ILE A 281 21.25 14.72 7.54
CA ILE A 281 20.66 15.90 8.14
C ILE A 281 20.69 16.99 7.07
N ASN A 282 19.59 17.69 6.86
CA ASN A 282 19.35 18.77 5.91
C ASN A 282 18.79 18.34 4.54
N GLY A 283 17.54 18.72 4.36
CA GLY A 283 16.88 18.82 3.07
C GLY A 283 16.37 17.52 2.51
N ILE A 284 15.11 17.20 2.77
CA ILE A 284 14.36 16.33 1.90
C ILE A 284 14.26 17.00 0.53
N SER A 285 14.50 16.22 -0.53
CA SER A 285 14.32 16.68 -1.91
C SER A 285 13.10 15.98 -2.50
N PRO A 286 11.88 16.49 -2.24
CA PRO A 286 10.67 15.88 -2.79
C PRO A 286 10.67 15.98 -4.31
N ILE A 287 9.97 15.04 -4.96
CA ILE A 287 9.89 14.93 -6.43
C ILE A 287 9.33 16.20 -7.06
N ASP A 288 8.26 16.75 -6.46
CA ASP A 288 7.42 17.83 -7.00
C ASP A 288 7.42 19.10 -6.15
N GLY A 289 8.36 19.24 -5.21
CA GLY A 289 8.40 20.36 -4.27
C GLY A 289 7.34 20.31 -3.18
N SER A 290 6.60 19.19 -3.05
CA SER A 290 5.63 19.00 -1.98
C SER A 290 6.30 19.01 -0.60
N GLN A 291 5.55 19.45 0.43
CA GLN A 291 6.04 19.56 1.79
C GLN A 291 5.46 18.45 2.67
N ALA A 292 6.27 17.99 3.62
CA ALA A 292 5.76 17.21 4.73
C ALA A 292 4.89 18.09 5.63
N ILE A 293 3.80 17.55 6.14
CA ILE A 293 2.92 18.22 7.09
C ILE A 293 2.76 17.34 8.32
N TYR A 294 3.02 17.92 9.49
CA TYR A 294 2.80 17.28 10.78
C TYR A 294 1.59 17.91 11.45
N GLY A 295 0.63 17.09 11.86
CA GLY A 295 -0.40 17.49 12.81
C GLY A 295 0.18 17.58 14.21
N VAL A 296 -0.14 18.65 14.92
CA VAL A 296 0.22 18.87 16.33
C VAL A 296 -1.01 18.60 17.18
N TYR A 297 -0.88 17.80 18.22
CA TYR A 297 -1.98 17.32 19.04
C TYR A 297 -1.72 17.52 20.53
N THR A 298 -2.79 17.71 21.30
CA THR A 298 -2.71 17.83 22.76
C THR A 298 -2.69 16.48 23.47
N ASP A 299 -2.91 15.38 22.74
CA ASP A 299 -2.93 14.01 23.28
C ASP A 299 -2.13 13.05 22.40
N LYS A 300 -1.53 12.03 23.02
CA LYS A 300 -0.71 11.01 22.34
C LYS A 300 -1.49 10.16 21.35
N ALA A 301 -2.80 10.05 21.49
CA ALA A 301 -3.67 9.33 20.55
C ALA A 301 -3.97 10.15 19.29
N CYS A 302 -3.48 11.37 19.20
CA CYS A 302 -3.65 12.29 18.08
C CYS A 302 -5.12 12.53 17.68
N LYS A 303 -5.98 12.68 18.68
CA LYS A 303 -7.41 12.96 18.49
C LYS A 303 -7.73 14.45 18.51
N ASN A 304 -7.05 15.21 19.38
CA ASN A 304 -7.33 16.62 19.60
C ASN A 304 -6.23 17.48 18.97
N LYS A 305 -6.51 17.97 17.75
CA LYS A 305 -5.54 18.74 16.97
C LYS A 305 -5.40 20.17 17.51
N ALA A 306 -4.16 20.59 17.73
CA ALA A 306 -3.80 21.94 18.17
C ALA A 306 -3.29 22.83 17.02
N GLY A 307 -2.77 22.23 15.94
CA GLY A 307 -2.25 22.96 14.81
C GLY A 307 -1.55 22.07 13.79
N GLU A 308 -0.81 22.69 12.88
CA GLU A 308 0.01 21.99 11.86
C GLU A 308 1.37 22.64 11.72
N ILE A 309 2.40 21.81 11.50
CA ILE A 309 3.74 22.25 11.12
C ILE A 309 4.01 21.80 9.69
N LYS A 310 4.32 22.75 8.81
CA LYS A 310 4.77 22.48 7.44
C LYS A 310 6.30 22.52 7.42
N ILE A 311 6.91 21.49 6.87
CA ILE A 311 8.38 21.40 6.76
C ILE A 311 8.81 22.16 5.50
N ASP A 312 9.71 23.10 5.66
CA ASP A 312 10.26 23.92 4.59
C ASP A 312 11.29 23.15 3.74
N LYS A 313 11.83 23.81 2.72
CA LYS A 313 12.87 23.24 1.82
C LYS A 313 14.18 22.90 2.53
N ASN A 314 14.42 23.45 3.74
CA ASN A 314 15.61 23.17 4.54
C ASN A 314 15.38 21.98 5.49
N GLY A 315 14.20 21.36 5.46
CA GLY A 315 13.85 20.25 6.32
C GLY A 315 13.41 20.68 7.72
N SER A 316 13.02 21.95 7.94
CA SER A 316 12.60 22.46 9.24
C SER A 316 11.21 23.07 9.18
N GLY A 317 10.48 22.99 10.27
CA GLY A 317 9.19 23.64 10.45
C GLY A 317 8.95 23.97 11.92
N SER A 318 8.14 24.98 12.18
CA SER A 318 7.83 25.39 13.55
C SER A 318 6.41 25.92 13.69
N ILE A 319 5.93 25.94 14.93
CA ILE A 319 4.66 26.50 15.35
C ILE A 319 4.84 27.16 16.72
N GLU A 320 4.08 28.22 16.97
CA GLU A 320 4.00 28.83 18.28
C GLU A 320 2.71 28.40 18.97
N LEU A 321 2.81 27.86 20.16
CA LEU A 321 1.71 27.32 20.95
C LEU A 321 1.97 27.55 22.45
N PRO A 322 0.94 27.51 23.31
CA PRO A 322 1.09 27.54 24.75
C PRO A 322 2.13 26.53 25.25
N ASN A 323 2.91 26.91 26.23
CA ASN A 323 4.01 26.12 26.76
C ASN A 323 3.52 24.90 27.55
N LYS A 324 3.28 23.80 26.84
CA LYS A 324 2.96 22.48 27.39
C LYS A 324 3.48 21.39 26.44
N GLN A 325 3.40 20.13 26.85
CA GLN A 325 3.75 19.03 25.98
C GLN A 325 2.68 18.84 24.90
N TYR A 326 3.14 18.67 23.68
CA TYR A 326 2.33 18.25 22.53
C TYR A 326 2.83 16.94 21.95
N TYR A 327 2.09 16.41 21.00
CA TYR A 327 2.46 15.24 20.23
C TYR A 327 2.33 15.57 18.75
N VAL A 328 3.27 15.06 17.95
CA VAL A 328 3.25 15.28 16.51
C VAL A 328 3.22 13.97 15.77
N LYS A 329 2.42 13.94 14.73
CA LYS A 329 2.30 12.83 13.80
C LYS A 329 2.31 13.37 12.38
N GLU A 330 3.01 12.70 11.49
CA GLU A 330 2.95 13.05 10.08
C GLU A 330 1.54 12.77 9.52
N ILE A 331 0.95 13.76 8.85
CA ILE A 331 -0.37 13.65 8.21
C ILE A 331 -0.28 13.74 6.69
N LYS A 332 0.87 14.18 6.19
CA LYS A 332 1.19 14.18 4.77
C LYS A 332 2.69 14.02 4.58
N ALA A 333 3.11 12.96 3.89
CA ALA A 333 4.49 12.81 3.45
C ALA A 333 4.74 13.59 2.15
N PRO A 334 5.98 14.03 1.88
CA PRO A 334 6.33 14.59 0.58
C PRO A 334 6.38 13.49 -0.48
N THR A 335 6.14 13.84 -1.73
CA THR A 335 6.16 12.87 -2.84
C THR A 335 7.51 12.19 -2.97
N GLY A 336 7.50 10.86 -3.01
CA GLY A 336 8.70 10.01 -3.04
C GLY A 336 9.08 9.39 -1.71
N TYR A 337 8.35 9.73 -0.64
CA TYR A 337 8.57 9.20 0.70
C TYR A 337 7.32 8.51 1.24
N SER A 338 7.52 7.61 2.20
CA SER A 338 6.44 6.89 2.88
C SER A 338 5.89 7.72 4.02
N LEU A 339 4.57 7.71 4.21
CA LEU A 339 3.94 8.36 5.36
C LEU A 339 4.38 7.66 6.67
N SER A 340 4.96 8.41 7.59
CA SER A 340 5.33 7.91 8.92
C SER A 340 4.11 7.74 9.80
N THR A 341 4.02 6.61 10.50
CA THR A 341 2.97 6.35 11.50
C THR A 341 3.42 6.69 12.92
N GLU A 342 4.67 7.09 13.10
CA GLU A 342 5.24 7.37 14.40
C GLU A 342 4.66 8.64 15.03
N VAL A 343 4.55 8.64 16.35
CA VAL A 343 4.09 9.78 17.15
C VAL A 343 5.21 10.19 18.07
N PHE A 344 5.64 11.44 17.97
CA PHE A 344 6.71 12.01 18.77
C PHE A 344 6.15 12.97 19.80
N ALA A 345 6.75 13.00 21.00
CA ALA A 345 6.53 14.09 21.95
C ALA A 345 7.22 15.37 21.45
N LEU A 346 6.54 16.49 21.57
CA LEU A 346 7.03 17.80 21.16
C LEU A 346 7.02 18.72 22.39
N ASN A 347 8.21 19.05 22.90
CA ASN A 347 8.41 19.92 24.04
C ASN A 347 8.96 21.29 23.60
N ALA A 348 8.67 22.31 24.37
CA ALA A 348 9.19 23.66 24.13
C ALA A 348 10.73 23.67 24.15
N ASN A 349 11.31 24.46 23.27
CA ASN A 349 12.78 24.64 23.14
C ASN A 349 13.55 23.34 22.80
N GLU A 350 12.85 22.26 22.47
CA GLU A 350 13.45 21.04 21.97
C GLU A 350 13.23 20.92 20.46
N ASN A 351 14.21 20.39 19.77
CA ASN A 351 14.09 20.07 18.36
C ASN A 351 13.82 18.57 18.20
N VAL A 352 12.69 18.21 17.62
CA VAL A 352 12.35 16.82 17.32
C VAL A 352 12.90 16.47 15.94
N ASN A 353 13.80 15.47 15.91
CA ASN A 353 14.30 14.90 14.66
C ASN A 353 13.43 13.74 14.24
N VAL A 354 12.83 13.85 13.06
CA VAL A 354 12.00 12.79 12.47
C VAL A 354 12.66 12.22 11.23
N THR A 355 12.62 10.89 11.07
CA THR A 355 13.22 10.22 9.93
C THR A 355 12.18 9.97 8.84
N GLU A 356 12.67 9.97 7.59
CA GLU A 356 11.87 9.72 6.40
C GLU A 356 12.42 8.52 5.65
N ASP A 357 11.54 7.59 5.28
CA ASP A 357 11.89 6.44 4.46
C ASP A 357 11.39 6.64 3.00
N TYR A 358 12.13 6.06 2.04
CA TYR A 358 11.69 6.05 0.64
C TYR A 358 10.33 5.37 0.49
N LEU A 359 9.52 5.93 -0.40
CA LEU A 359 8.30 5.26 -0.85
C LEU A 359 8.68 3.97 -1.58
N LYS A 360 8.11 2.85 -1.14
CA LYS A 360 8.41 1.52 -1.64
C LYS A 360 7.16 0.84 -2.17
N GLY A 361 7.37 -0.05 -3.12
CA GLY A 361 6.34 -0.90 -3.69
C GLY A 361 6.88 -2.27 -4.02
N ASN A 362 6.08 -3.09 -4.69
CA ASN A 362 6.36 -4.50 -4.96
C ASN A 362 6.13 -4.84 -6.43
N ILE A 363 6.81 -5.88 -6.91
CA ILE A 363 6.54 -6.51 -8.18
C ILE A 363 6.19 -7.97 -7.91
N ILE A 364 5.05 -8.41 -8.39
CA ILE A 364 4.59 -9.79 -8.34
C ILE A 364 4.59 -10.35 -9.76
N ILE A 365 5.31 -11.45 -9.96
CA ILE A 365 5.35 -12.17 -11.21
C ILE A 365 4.36 -13.33 -11.12
N ASN A 366 3.49 -13.44 -12.11
CA ASN A 366 2.58 -14.54 -12.32
C ASN A 366 3.05 -15.33 -13.54
N LYS A 367 3.63 -16.50 -13.30
CA LYS A 367 4.20 -17.38 -14.31
C LYS A 367 3.21 -18.44 -14.77
N THR A 368 3.07 -18.57 -16.09
CA THR A 368 2.40 -19.68 -16.75
C THR A 368 3.35 -20.37 -17.72
N ALA A 369 3.06 -21.60 -18.11
CA ALA A 369 3.78 -22.35 -19.12
C ALA A 369 2.79 -23.34 -19.79
N GLU A 370 2.97 -23.61 -21.06
CA GLU A 370 2.08 -24.51 -21.83
C GLU A 370 2.09 -25.95 -21.32
N ASP A 371 3.20 -26.39 -20.74
CA ASP A 371 3.33 -27.72 -20.10
C ASP A 371 2.96 -27.74 -18.63
N GLY A 372 2.51 -26.60 -18.07
CA GLY A 372 2.14 -26.46 -16.65
C GLY A 372 3.31 -26.45 -15.67
N ILE A 373 4.56 -26.48 -16.13
CA ILE A 373 5.74 -26.50 -15.24
C ILE A 373 6.16 -25.05 -14.92
N ILE A 374 5.64 -24.51 -13.82
CA ILE A 374 5.72 -23.10 -13.43
C ILE A 374 6.59 -22.82 -12.19
N GLY A 375 6.88 -23.84 -11.39
CA GLY A 375 7.69 -23.71 -10.17
C GLY A 375 9.19 -23.60 -10.45
N GLN A 376 9.91 -22.95 -9.51
CA GLN A 376 11.38 -22.79 -9.55
C GLN A 376 11.92 -22.03 -10.77
N ARG A 377 11.06 -21.29 -11.49
CA ARG A 377 11.50 -20.40 -12.58
C ARG A 377 12.17 -19.18 -12.00
N GLU A 378 13.32 -18.83 -12.52
CA GLU A 378 14.16 -17.76 -11.96
C GLU A 378 13.97 -16.46 -12.75
N PHE A 379 13.71 -15.37 -12.02
CA PHE A 379 13.52 -14.03 -12.57
C PHE A 379 14.58 -13.09 -12.03
N ARG A 380 15.00 -12.16 -12.89
CA ARG A 380 15.88 -11.05 -12.53
C ARG A 380 15.17 -9.74 -12.80
N VAL A 381 15.16 -8.86 -11.80
CA VAL A 381 14.74 -7.47 -11.94
C VAL A 381 16.00 -6.59 -11.91
N THR A 382 16.13 -5.69 -12.89
CA THR A 382 17.24 -4.75 -12.97
C THR A 382 16.69 -3.32 -13.03
N TRP A 383 17.44 -2.37 -12.45
CA TRP A 383 17.10 -0.95 -12.50
C TRP A 383 18.35 -0.09 -12.31
N THR A 384 18.23 1.19 -12.64
CA THR A 384 19.24 2.21 -12.33
C THR A 384 18.69 3.17 -11.29
N GLN A 385 19.47 3.42 -10.23
CA GLN A 385 19.15 4.38 -9.19
C GLN A 385 20.42 5.11 -8.77
N ASN A 386 20.35 6.43 -8.63
CA ASN A 386 21.49 7.29 -8.28
C ASN A 386 22.70 7.08 -9.25
N GLY A 387 22.43 6.83 -10.54
CA GLY A 387 23.44 6.55 -11.55
C GLY A 387 24.10 5.17 -11.46
N LYS A 388 23.69 4.30 -10.55
CA LYS A 388 24.21 2.93 -10.37
C LYS A 388 23.19 1.90 -10.80
N SER A 389 23.69 0.82 -11.43
CA SER A 389 22.87 -0.34 -11.79
C SER A 389 22.70 -1.26 -10.58
N HIS A 390 21.47 -1.75 -10.43
CA HIS A 390 21.06 -2.67 -9.36
C HIS A 390 20.34 -3.87 -9.96
N SER A 391 20.38 -4.99 -9.27
CA SER A 391 19.60 -6.17 -9.63
C SER A 391 19.17 -6.97 -8.39
N LYS A 392 18.05 -7.70 -8.53
CA LYS A 392 17.58 -8.72 -7.60
C LYS A 392 17.08 -9.91 -8.39
N THR A 393 17.20 -11.12 -7.80
CA THR A 393 16.64 -12.35 -8.35
C THR A 393 15.63 -12.96 -7.39
N ALA A 394 14.64 -13.65 -7.94
CA ALA A 394 13.66 -14.44 -7.20
C ALA A 394 13.22 -15.65 -8.02
N LYS A 395 12.81 -16.73 -7.35
CA LYS A 395 12.27 -17.94 -7.98
C LYS A 395 10.79 -18.05 -7.73
N THR A 396 10.06 -18.58 -8.71
CA THR A 396 8.64 -18.88 -8.54
C THR A 396 8.44 -20.02 -7.55
N ASN A 397 7.39 -19.92 -6.74
CA ASN A 397 6.87 -21.01 -5.92
C ASN A 397 6.11 -22.03 -6.79
N SER A 398 5.51 -23.05 -6.14
CA SER A 398 4.70 -24.07 -6.82
C SER A 398 3.46 -23.52 -7.54
N SER A 399 2.97 -22.34 -7.14
CA SER A 399 1.84 -21.65 -7.79
C SER A 399 2.29 -20.71 -8.93
N GLY A 400 3.56 -20.71 -9.30
CA GLY A 400 4.10 -19.83 -10.34
C GLY A 400 4.27 -18.37 -9.92
N ILE A 401 4.33 -18.06 -8.62
CA ILE A 401 4.45 -16.70 -8.11
C ILE A 401 5.88 -16.43 -7.65
N ALA A 402 6.48 -15.33 -8.14
CA ALA A 402 7.71 -14.75 -7.60
C ALA A 402 7.48 -13.30 -7.18
N GLU A 403 8.09 -12.88 -6.05
CA GLU A 403 7.87 -11.56 -5.47
C GLU A 403 9.18 -10.81 -5.28
N PHE A 404 9.16 -9.51 -5.63
CA PHE A 404 10.21 -8.56 -5.33
C PHE A 404 9.62 -7.45 -4.47
N LYS A 405 9.90 -7.50 -3.17
CA LYS A 405 9.34 -6.57 -2.17
C LYS A 405 10.29 -5.43 -1.84
N GLY A 406 9.71 -4.29 -1.43
CA GLY A 406 10.43 -3.16 -0.88
C GLY A 406 11.33 -2.45 -1.89
N LEU A 407 10.94 -2.41 -3.16
CA LEU A 407 11.63 -1.67 -4.21
C LEU A 407 11.29 -0.19 -4.13
N ASN A 408 12.27 0.69 -4.34
CA ASN A 408 12.03 2.13 -4.30
C ASN A 408 11.18 2.58 -5.50
N VAL A 409 10.20 3.45 -5.27
CA VAL A 409 9.31 3.95 -6.34
C VAL A 409 10.03 5.00 -7.19
N TYR A 410 10.82 5.85 -6.55
CA TYR A 410 11.49 6.97 -7.20
C TYR A 410 13.00 6.95 -6.98
N ASP A 411 13.73 7.41 -7.98
CA ASP A 411 15.10 7.89 -7.83
C ASP A 411 15.04 9.37 -7.40
N LEU A 412 15.30 9.64 -6.14
CA LEU A 412 15.20 10.98 -5.60
C LEU A 412 16.32 11.94 -6.08
N THR A 413 17.40 11.41 -6.63
CA THR A 413 18.47 12.21 -7.24
C THR A 413 18.03 12.76 -8.60
N SER A 414 17.52 11.90 -9.47
CA SER A 414 17.01 12.30 -10.79
C SER A 414 15.57 12.84 -10.75
N LYS A 415 14.88 12.69 -9.59
CA LYS A 415 13.46 13.03 -9.39
C LYS A 415 12.51 12.33 -10.35
N LYS A 416 12.82 11.10 -10.74
CA LYS A 416 12.02 10.31 -11.69
C LYS A 416 11.58 9.00 -11.06
N ALA A 417 10.42 8.49 -11.50
CA ALA A 417 9.99 7.13 -11.20
C ALA A 417 11.00 6.13 -11.79
N ILE A 418 11.38 5.13 -11.00
CA ILE A 418 12.31 4.09 -11.42
C ILE A 418 11.60 3.15 -12.39
N SER A 419 12.25 2.86 -13.51
CA SER A 419 11.84 1.82 -14.46
C SER A 419 12.56 0.52 -14.13
N TYR A 420 11.79 -0.53 -13.87
CA TYR A 420 12.27 -1.87 -13.57
C TYR A 420 12.15 -2.76 -14.80
N THR A 421 13.27 -3.34 -15.24
CA THR A 421 13.29 -4.34 -16.31
C THR A 421 13.29 -5.74 -15.70
N ILE A 422 12.30 -6.55 -16.08
CA ILE A 422 12.09 -7.91 -15.58
C ILE A 422 12.38 -8.89 -16.69
N SER A 423 13.23 -9.88 -16.43
CA SER A 423 13.56 -10.95 -17.35
C SER A 423 13.50 -12.30 -16.65
N GLU A 424 12.97 -13.30 -17.32
CA GLU A 424 13.20 -14.69 -16.93
C GLU A 424 14.62 -15.07 -17.32
N ILE A 425 15.37 -15.66 -16.42
CA ILE A 425 16.75 -16.10 -16.63
C ILE A 425 16.83 -17.62 -16.47
N ASN A 426 17.86 -18.23 -17.07
CA ASN A 426 18.04 -19.69 -17.05
C ASN A 426 16.80 -20.43 -17.59
N VAL A 427 16.23 -19.88 -18.68
CA VAL A 427 15.06 -20.48 -19.34
C VAL A 427 15.46 -21.82 -19.92
N ASP A 428 14.68 -22.87 -19.64
CA ASP A 428 14.93 -24.23 -20.15
C ASP A 428 14.94 -24.21 -21.69
N THR A 429 15.79 -25.03 -22.29
CA THR A 429 15.99 -25.09 -23.74
C THR A 429 14.72 -25.38 -24.53
N ARG A 430 13.76 -26.07 -23.91
CA ARG A 430 12.46 -26.44 -24.51
C ARG A 430 11.51 -25.28 -24.74
N TYR A 431 11.77 -24.11 -24.14
CA TYR A 431 10.92 -22.92 -24.29
C TYR A 431 11.51 -21.89 -25.21
N GLU A 432 10.65 -21.11 -25.80
CA GLU A 432 11.02 -19.80 -26.35
C GLU A 432 11.41 -18.86 -25.21
N THR A 433 12.42 -18.02 -25.43
CA THR A 433 12.85 -17.07 -24.40
C THR A 433 11.85 -15.92 -24.31
N PRO A 434 11.14 -15.76 -23.17
CA PRO A 434 10.19 -14.67 -23.02
C PRO A 434 10.87 -13.30 -23.11
N LYS A 435 10.21 -12.36 -23.78
CA LYS A 435 10.70 -10.98 -23.87
C LYS A 435 10.69 -10.31 -22.49
N ALA A 436 11.76 -9.56 -22.19
CA ALA A 436 11.83 -8.73 -21.00
C ALA A 436 10.68 -7.70 -20.96
N LYS A 437 10.20 -7.37 -19.75
CA LYS A 437 9.13 -6.40 -19.52
C LYS A 437 9.61 -5.26 -18.66
N ASN A 438 9.18 -4.04 -18.98
CA ASN A 438 9.49 -2.85 -18.22
C ASN A 438 8.25 -2.37 -17.48
N VAL A 439 8.39 -2.07 -16.18
CA VAL A 439 7.31 -1.55 -15.34
C VAL A 439 7.80 -0.41 -14.45
N LYS A 440 6.86 0.40 -13.98
CA LYS A 440 7.08 1.39 -12.92
C LYS A 440 6.12 1.09 -11.78
N LEU A 441 6.56 1.25 -10.55
CA LEU A 441 5.70 1.01 -9.38
C LEU A 441 4.60 2.06 -9.22
N THR A 442 4.76 3.23 -9.84
CA THR A 442 3.70 4.26 -9.96
C THR A 442 2.48 3.79 -10.75
N ASP A 443 2.63 2.74 -11.56
CA ASP A 443 1.56 2.17 -12.39
C ASP A 443 0.82 1.01 -11.67
N GLY A 444 1.19 0.75 -10.42
CA GLY A 444 0.60 -0.29 -9.57
C GLY A 444 -0.68 0.14 -8.87
N ASP A 445 -1.25 -0.82 -8.14
CA ASP A 445 -2.43 -0.62 -7.28
C ASP A 445 -2.13 0.35 -6.11
N VAL A 446 -3.12 0.57 -5.23
CA VAL A 446 -3.04 1.52 -4.09
C VAL A 446 -1.83 1.26 -3.19
N ASP A 447 -1.38 0.01 -3.06
CA ASP A 447 -0.20 -0.40 -2.31
C ASP A 447 1.10 -0.39 -3.14
N LEU A 448 1.08 0.21 -4.34
CA LEU A 448 2.19 0.28 -5.28
C LEU A 448 2.73 -1.12 -5.68
N THR A 449 1.84 -2.08 -5.82
CA THR A 449 2.13 -3.43 -6.28
C THR A 449 1.79 -3.57 -7.77
N VAL A 450 2.78 -3.96 -8.58
CA VAL A 450 2.61 -4.24 -10.00
C VAL A 450 2.63 -5.73 -10.26
N ASN A 451 1.57 -6.24 -10.91
CA ASN A 451 1.45 -7.62 -11.32
C ASN A 451 1.93 -7.81 -12.77
N VAL A 452 2.89 -8.70 -12.98
CA VAL A 452 3.50 -8.97 -14.29
C VAL A 452 3.32 -10.43 -14.67
N LYS A 453 2.74 -10.68 -15.83
CA LYS A 453 2.53 -12.03 -16.35
C LYS A 453 3.67 -12.43 -17.26
N PHE A 454 4.18 -13.65 -17.11
CA PHE A 454 5.11 -14.30 -18.04
C PHE A 454 4.56 -15.67 -18.43
N ASN A 455 4.58 -15.97 -19.72
CA ASN A 455 4.23 -17.28 -20.25
C ASN A 455 5.44 -17.90 -20.93
N ASN A 456 5.69 -19.20 -20.69
CA ASN A 456 6.66 -19.96 -21.47
C ASN A 456 5.94 -20.79 -22.52
N GLU A 457 6.26 -20.52 -23.77
CA GLU A 457 5.79 -21.23 -24.94
C GLU A 457 6.79 -22.33 -25.30
N LEU A 458 6.29 -23.52 -25.61
CA LEU A 458 7.16 -24.63 -26.01
C LEU A 458 7.71 -24.38 -27.42
N LYS A 459 8.96 -24.72 -27.63
CA LYS A 459 9.52 -24.80 -28.97
C LYS A 459 8.87 -25.94 -29.72
N THR A 460 8.26 -25.63 -30.85
CA THR A 460 7.55 -26.61 -31.70
C THR A 460 8.20 -26.72 -33.06
N GLY A 461 7.93 -27.81 -33.75
CA GLY A 461 8.30 -28.05 -35.13
C GLY A 461 7.21 -28.84 -35.85
N SER A 462 7.43 -29.16 -37.10
CA SER A 462 6.46 -29.89 -37.95
C SER A 462 7.07 -31.13 -38.60
N ILE A 463 6.25 -32.15 -38.83
CA ILE A 463 6.59 -33.33 -39.61
C ILE A 463 5.80 -33.30 -40.92
N LYS A 464 6.48 -33.39 -42.06
CA LYS A 464 5.88 -33.56 -43.36
C LYS A 464 6.11 -35.01 -43.83
N ILE A 465 5.05 -35.75 -44.06
CA ILE A 465 5.09 -37.09 -44.63
C ILE A 465 4.79 -36.99 -46.12
N ASN A 466 5.73 -37.47 -46.95
CA ASN A 466 5.54 -37.62 -48.38
C ASN A 466 5.30 -39.11 -48.66
N LYS A 467 4.13 -39.44 -49.17
CA LYS A 467 3.75 -40.81 -49.51
C LYS A 467 3.92 -41.07 -50.99
N GLN A 468 4.61 -42.14 -51.31
CA GLN A 468 4.79 -42.63 -52.66
C GLN A 468 4.32 -44.09 -52.74
N SER A 469 3.74 -44.51 -53.86
CA SER A 469 3.33 -45.88 -54.12
C SER A 469 3.64 -46.21 -55.56
N GLU A 470 4.10 -47.45 -55.87
CA GLU A 470 4.43 -47.89 -57.22
C GLU A 470 3.25 -47.76 -58.22
N ASP A 471 2.05 -47.72 -57.69
CA ASP A 471 0.81 -47.57 -58.49
C ASP A 471 0.20 -46.18 -58.42
N ASN A 472 0.95 -45.20 -57.94
CA ASN A 472 0.57 -43.77 -57.75
C ASN A 472 -0.65 -43.53 -56.83
N GLN A 473 -1.05 -44.52 -56.00
CA GLN A 473 -2.16 -44.36 -55.06
C GLN A 473 -1.66 -43.83 -53.74
N ASN A 474 -1.31 -42.57 -53.68
CA ASN A 474 -0.63 -41.91 -52.56
C ASN A 474 -1.59 -41.27 -51.54
N GLY A 475 -2.80 -40.91 -51.97
CA GLY A 475 -3.79 -40.21 -51.15
C GLY A 475 -4.54 -41.12 -50.18
N GLY A 476 -5.01 -40.53 -49.07
CA GLY A 476 -5.81 -41.18 -48.08
C GLY A 476 -5.09 -42.22 -47.20
N ARG A 477 -3.75 -42.20 -47.16
CA ARG A 477 -2.94 -43.08 -46.31
C ARG A 477 -2.89 -42.56 -44.89
N GLU A 478 -3.07 -43.47 -43.93
CA GLU A 478 -3.13 -43.16 -42.52
C GLU A 478 -1.78 -43.43 -41.85
N PHE A 479 -1.33 -42.46 -41.04
CA PHE A 479 -0.11 -42.57 -40.29
C PHE A 479 -0.34 -42.30 -38.82
N THR A 480 0.42 -42.96 -37.97
CA THR A 480 0.60 -42.59 -36.57
C THR A 480 1.97 -42.01 -36.37
N VAL A 481 2.03 -40.90 -35.60
CA VAL A 481 3.27 -40.28 -35.11
C VAL A 481 3.25 -40.40 -33.61
N THR A 482 4.23 -41.07 -33.03
CA THR A 482 4.29 -41.32 -31.59
C THR A 482 5.59 -40.75 -31.02
N GLY A 483 5.48 -39.93 -29.98
CA GLY A 483 6.63 -39.35 -29.28
C GLY A 483 6.21 -38.76 -27.95
N ASN A 484 7.08 -38.79 -26.95
CA ASN A 484 6.86 -38.23 -25.59
C ASN A 484 5.51 -38.67 -24.96
N GLY A 485 5.17 -39.98 -25.13
CA GLY A 485 3.91 -40.55 -24.61
C GLY A 485 2.63 -40.11 -25.34
N LYS A 486 2.72 -39.29 -26.39
CA LYS A 486 1.59 -38.85 -27.21
C LYS A 486 1.57 -39.60 -28.56
N THR A 487 0.37 -39.87 -29.07
CA THR A 487 0.14 -40.44 -30.40
C THR A 487 -0.78 -39.52 -31.19
N TYR A 488 -0.32 -39.13 -32.36
CA TYR A 488 -1.07 -38.32 -33.32
C TYR A 488 -1.45 -39.20 -34.49
N SER A 489 -2.63 -39.01 -35.06
CA SER A 489 -3.10 -39.69 -36.29
C SER A 489 -3.29 -38.65 -37.36
N ILE A 490 -2.70 -38.89 -38.53
CA ILE A 490 -2.80 -37.97 -39.68
C ILE A 490 -3.03 -38.80 -40.95
N LYS A 491 -3.57 -38.14 -41.98
CA LYS A 491 -3.91 -38.77 -43.26
C LYS A 491 -3.40 -37.94 -44.43
N THR A 492 -2.85 -38.59 -45.44
CA THR A 492 -2.38 -37.90 -46.65
C THR A 492 -3.54 -37.35 -47.48
N GLY A 493 -3.32 -36.15 -48.02
CA GLY A 493 -4.17 -35.58 -49.07
C GLY A 493 -4.09 -36.38 -50.37
N SER A 494 -4.81 -35.93 -51.40
CA SER A 494 -4.78 -36.52 -52.75
C SER A 494 -3.40 -36.42 -53.39
N ASP A 495 -2.61 -35.46 -52.99
CA ASP A 495 -1.21 -35.22 -53.38
C ASP A 495 -0.19 -36.16 -52.69
N GLY A 496 -0.66 -37.03 -51.79
CA GLY A 496 0.20 -37.92 -51.01
C GLY A 496 0.94 -37.23 -49.86
N VAL A 497 0.59 -35.98 -49.49
CA VAL A 497 1.25 -35.23 -48.43
C VAL A 497 0.39 -35.18 -47.17
N ALA A 498 1.00 -35.35 -45.99
CA ALA A 498 0.42 -35.05 -44.70
C ALA A 498 1.39 -34.19 -43.88
N ILE A 499 0.87 -33.18 -43.16
CA ILE A 499 1.68 -32.30 -42.27
C ILE A 499 1.10 -32.35 -40.86
N LEU A 500 1.95 -32.64 -39.88
CA LEU A 500 1.64 -32.55 -38.47
C LEU A 500 2.44 -31.36 -37.91
N SER A 501 1.73 -30.28 -37.59
CA SER A 501 2.35 -29.01 -37.10
C SER A 501 2.28 -28.88 -35.59
N ASP A 502 3.07 -27.96 -35.07
CA ASP A 502 3.03 -27.46 -33.68
C ASP A 502 3.23 -28.54 -32.61
N ILE A 503 4.08 -29.54 -32.92
CA ILE A 503 4.44 -30.58 -31.95
C ILE A 503 5.74 -30.24 -31.23
N PRO A 504 5.87 -30.56 -29.92
CA PRO A 504 7.03 -30.17 -29.12
C PRO A 504 8.35 -30.73 -29.65
N VAL A 505 9.40 -29.93 -29.63
CA VAL A 505 10.78 -30.35 -30.00
C VAL A 505 11.46 -31.10 -28.85
N TYR A 506 11.18 -30.69 -27.61
CA TYR A 506 11.84 -31.19 -26.39
C TYR A 506 10.84 -31.76 -25.40
N ASP A 507 11.27 -32.76 -24.63
CA ASP A 507 10.54 -33.32 -23.49
C ASP A 507 10.68 -32.46 -22.20
N SER A 508 10.09 -32.91 -21.11
CA SER A 508 10.17 -32.23 -19.81
C SER A 508 11.58 -32.19 -19.21
N ASN A 509 12.51 -33.00 -19.70
CA ASN A 509 13.91 -33.06 -19.27
C ASN A 509 14.85 -32.28 -20.20
N ASN A 510 14.31 -31.45 -21.09
CA ASN A 510 15.05 -30.70 -22.11
C ASN A 510 15.80 -31.60 -23.14
N GLN A 511 15.38 -32.87 -23.31
CA GLN A 511 15.91 -33.78 -24.33
C GLN A 511 15.07 -33.71 -25.60
N LYS A 512 15.74 -33.77 -26.78
CA LYS A 512 15.00 -33.83 -28.06
C LYS A 512 14.11 -35.07 -28.11
N ILE A 513 12.85 -34.86 -28.44
CA ILE A 513 11.88 -35.93 -28.61
C ILE A 513 12.19 -36.67 -29.91
N VAL A 514 12.28 -38.04 -29.84
CA VAL A 514 12.33 -38.90 -30.99
C VAL A 514 10.91 -39.31 -31.35
N TYR A 515 10.44 -38.90 -32.53
CA TYR A 515 9.15 -39.24 -33.04
C TYR A 515 9.25 -40.48 -33.91
N THR A 516 8.44 -41.51 -33.67
CA THR A 516 8.31 -42.71 -34.49
C THR A 516 7.06 -42.57 -35.36
N ILE A 517 7.23 -42.74 -36.66
CA ILE A 517 6.18 -42.62 -37.68
C ILE A 517 5.93 -44.00 -38.28
N SER A 518 4.66 -44.40 -38.34
CA SER A 518 4.27 -45.71 -38.89
C SER A 518 3.02 -45.55 -39.78
N GLU A 519 3.01 -46.17 -40.96
CA GLU A 519 1.83 -46.25 -41.78
C GLU A 519 0.84 -47.29 -41.17
N LYS A 520 -0.42 -46.93 -41.11
CA LYS A 520 -1.51 -47.80 -40.63
C LYS A 520 -2.38 -48.31 -41.78
N ASN A 521 -3.04 -49.43 -41.54
CA ASN A 521 -4.03 -49.98 -42.47
C ASN A 521 -3.46 -50.11 -43.91
N VAL A 522 -2.17 -50.54 -44.02
CA VAL A 522 -1.50 -50.71 -45.31
C VAL A 522 -2.29 -51.74 -46.11
N PRO A 523 -2.80 -51.40 -47.31
CA PRO A 523 -3.52 -52.35 -48.14
C PRO A 523 -2.72 -53.64 -48.45
N ILE A 524 -3.38 -54.75 -48.42
CA ILE A 524 -2.77 -56.11 -48.53
C ILE A 524 -1.85 -56.28 -49.74
N LYS A 525 -2.09 -55.53 -50.81
CA LYS A 525 -1.28 -55.53 -52.04
C LYS A 525 0.13 -55.01 -51.90
N TYR A 526 0.45 -54.27 -50.78
CA TYR A 526 1.77 -53.69 -50.55
C TYR A 526 2.55 -54.46 -49.49
N VAL A 527 3.86 -54.33 -49.56
CA VAL A 527 4.75 -54.65 -48.47
C VAL A 527 4.60 -53.58 -47.43
N VAL A 528 4.42 -53.95 -46.15
CA VAL A 528 4.30 -52.98 -45.07
C VAL A 528 5.63 -52.26 -44.88
N PRO A 529 5.69 -50.91 -45.04
CA PRO A 529 6.93 -50.17 -44.87
C PRO A 529 7.37 -50.15 -43.41
N ALA A 530 8.65 -50.14 -43.19
CA ALA A 530 9.22 -50.02 -41.86
C ALA A 530 8.90 -48.64 -41.24
N SER A 531 8.73 -48.60 -39.92
CA SER A 531 8.61 -47.32 -39.18
C SER A 531 9.88 -46.51 -39.31
N GLN A 532 9.74 -45.20 -39.35
CA GLN A 532 10.85 -44.24 -39.40
C GLN A 532 10.87 -43.39 -38.12
N THR A 533 12.04 -42.94 -37.74
CA THR A 533 12.22 -42.04 -36.58
C THR A 533 12.84 -40.73 -36.99
N VAL A 534 12.36 -39.63 -36.38
CA VAL A 534 12.90 -38.29 -36.62
C VAL A 534 12.98 -37.52 -35.31
N THR A 535 13.87 -36.55 -35.28
CA THR A 535 13.92 -35.45 -34.28
C THR A 535 13.64 -34.15 -34.99
N LEU A 536 13.03 -33.20 -34.27
CA LEU A 536 12.66 -31.91 -34.84
C LEU A 536 13.67 -30.80 -34.54
N THR A 537 13.65 -29.77 -35.36
CA THR A 537 14.24 -28.47 -35.09
C THR A 537 13.09 -27.48 -34.87
N ALA A 538 13.29 -26.53 -33.93
CA ALA A 538 12.28 -25.51 -33.65
C ALA A 538 12.02 -24.67 -34.91
N ASP A 539 10.75 -24.35 -35.16
CA ASP A 539 10.23 -23.54 -36.28
C ASP A 539 10.49 -24.13 -37.66
N GLU A 540 10.98 -25.40 -37.74
CA GLU A 540 11.26 -26.07 -39.01
C GLU A 540 10.32 -27.25 -39.29
N THR A 541 10.25 -27.63 -40.58
CA THR A 541 9.52 -28.81 -41.05
C THR A 541 10.51 -29.91 -41.42
N THR A 542 10.48 -31.02 -40.69
CA THR A 542 11.24 -32.23 -41.01
C THR A 542 10.44 -33.11 -41.96
N SER A 543 11.01 -33.47 -43.10
CA SER A 543 10.35 -34.30 -44.13
C SER A 543 10.79 -35.75 -44.03
N VAL A 544 9.81 -36.68 -44.17
CA VAL A 544 10.04 -38.11 -44.29
C VAL A 544 9.26 -38.64 -45.50
N THR A 545 9.78 -39.70 -46.14
CA THR A 545 9.15 -40.32 -47.27
C THR A 545 8.85 -41.79 -46.98
N PHE A 546 7.63 -42.21 -47.21
CA PHE A 546 7.19 -43.60 -47.11
C PHE A 546 6.84 -44.12 -48.49
N GLU A 547 7.44 -45.25 -48.84
CA GLU A 547 7.22 -45.94 -50.13
C GLU A 547 6.40 -47.20 -49.94
N ASN A 548 5.33 -47.38 -50.72
CA ASN A 548 4.60 -48.64 -50.80
C ASN A 548 4.98 -49.36 -52.05
N VAL A 549 5.68 -50.46 -51.85
CA VAL A 549 6.09 -51.39 -52.91
C VAL A 549 5.02 -52.47 -53.06
N LEU A 550 4.62 -52.73 -54.24
CA LEU A 550 3.65 -53.82 -54.55
C LEU A 550 4.28 -55.19 -54.25
N LYS A 551 3.51 -56.05 -53.62
CA LYS A 551 3.92 -57.45 -53.46
C LYS A 551 4.03 -58.11 -54.82
N LYS A 552 5.11 -58.85 -55.00
CA LYS A 552 5.39 -59.60 -56.28
C LYS A 552 5.52 -61.07 -55.96
N PHE A 553 5.31 -61.85 -56.99
CA PHE A 553 5.49 -63.28 -56.94
C PHE A 553 6.06 -63.79 -58.26
N THR A 554 6.66 -64.97 -58.27
CA THR A 554 7.05 -65.78 -59.45
C THR A 554 6.22 -67.03 -59.47
N LEU A 555 5.98 -67.54 -60.66
CA LEU A 555 5.36 -68.85 -60.85
C LEU A 555 6.40 -69.85 -61.34
N GLU A 556 6.35 -71.07 -60.78
CA GLU A 556 7.10 -72.20 -61.20
C GLU A 556 6.13 -73.20 -61.72
N VAL A 557 6.25 -73.58 -63.00
CA VAL A 557 5.34 -74.46 -63.68
C VAL A 557 6.13 -75.66 -64.17
N THR A 558 5.57 -76.85 -63.92
CA THR A 558 6.13 -78.11 -64.42
C THR A 558 5.05 -78.87 -65.22
N LYS A 559 5.29 -79.01 -66.53
CA LYS A 559 4.47 -79.85 -67.41
C LYS A 559 4.74 -81.30 -67.10
N LYS A 560 3.68 -82.08 -66.98
CA LYS A 560 3.77 -83.51 -66.77
C LYS A 560 2.90 -84.23 -67.75
N ASP A 561 3.27 -85.42 -68.10
CA ASP A 561 2.38 -86.34 -68.84
C ASP A 561 1.21 -86.77 -67.92
N SER A 562 0.00 -86.81 -68.41
CA SER A 562 -1.20 -87.11 -67.63
C SER A 562 -1.31 -88.57 -67.17
N GLU A 563 -0.63 -89.49 -67.80
CA GLU A 563 -0.73 -90.91 -67.49
C GLU A 563 0.45 -91.45 -66.65
N LYS A 564 1.67 -90.93 -66.88
CA LYS A 564 2.88 -91.50 -66.22
C LYS A 564 3.75 -90.48 -65.47
N ALA A 565 3.41 -89.20 -65.45
CA ALA A 565 4.19 -88.15 -64.89
C ALA A 565 5.62 -87.94 -65.51
N GLU A 566 6.06 -88.87 -66.38
CA GLU A 566 7.29 -88.79 -67.17
C GLU A 566 6.96 -88.80 -68.66
N LYS A 567 7.89 -88.45 -69.55
CA LYS A 567 7.71 -88.44 -70.96
C LYS A 567 7.39 -89.87 -71.51
N GLN A 568 6.45 -89.98 -72.41
CA GLN A 568 6.11 -91.27 -73.09
C GLN A 568 6.68 -91.30 -74.53
N GLY A 569 7.53 -92.29 -74.79
CA GLY A 569 8.13 -92.46 -76.10
C GLY A 569 8.92 -91.30 -76.58
N ASP A 570 8.67 -90.81 -77.76
CA ASP A 570 9.38 -89.66 -78.37
C ASP A 570 8.74 -88.30 -78.03
N ALA A 571 7.68 -88.29 -77.17
CA ALA A 571 7.04 -87.02 -76.73
C ALA A 571 7.97 -86.23 -75.88
N SER A 572 8.18 -84.96 -76.17
CA SER A 572 8.99 -84.05 -75.39
C SER A 572 8.15 -83.27 -74.40
N LEU A 573 8.71 -83.03 -73.19
CA LEU A 573 8.13 -82.08 -72.25
C LEU A 573 8.72 -80.66 -72.47
N ALA A 574 9.83 -80.62 -73.22
CA ALA A 574 10.49 -79.35 -73.62
C ALA A 574 9.81 -78.76 -74.85
N GLY A 575 9.79 -77.42 -74.88
CA GLY A 575 9.28 -76.72 -76.05
C GLY A 575 7.81 -76.35 -76.01
N ALA A 576 7.06 -76.81 -75.02
CA ALA A 576 5.69 -76.35 -74.86
C ALA A 576 5.68 -74.86 -74.48
N VAL A 577 4.87 -74.07 -75.13
CA VAL A 577 4.77 -72.64 -74.90
C VAL A 577 3.51 -72.38 -74.08
N TYR A 578 3.70 -71.70 -72.94
CA TYR A 578 2.68 -71.23 -72.00
C TYR A 578 2.55 -69.72 -72.05
N GLY A 579 1.33 -69.26 -72.28
CA GLY A 579 0.97 -67.88 -72.17
C GLY A 579 0.57 -67.56 -70.74
N VAL A 580 1.11 -66.43 -70.18
CA VAL A 580 0.63 -65.81 -68.94
C VAL A 580 -0.30 -64.66 -69.33
N PHE A 581 -1.57 -64.80 -68.86
CA PHE A 581 -2.61 -63.83 -69.17
C PHE A 581 -2.97 -63.03 -67.89
N LYS A 582 -3.15 -61.70 -68.02
CA LYS A 582 -3.76 -60.86 -67.03
C LYS A 582 -4.97 -60.15 -67.66
N ASP A 583 -6.10 -60.21 -66.97
CA ASP A 583 -7.37 -59.67 -67.47
C ASP A 583 -7.67 -60.09 -68.93
N SER A 584 -7.39 -61.36 -69.23
CA SER A 584 -7.55 -61.99 -70.56
C SER A 584 -6.60 -61.46 -71.65
N VAL A 585 -5.63 -60.66 -71.31
CA VAL A 585 -4.59 -60.17 -72.23
C VAL A 585 -3.32 -60.99 -72.03
N LEU A 586 -2.75 -61.53 -73.11
CA LEU A 586 -1.43 -62.17 -73.06
C LEU A 586 -0.37 -61.14 -72.74
N ILE A 587 0.36 -61.37 -71.65
CA ILE A 587 1.43 -60.41 -71.15
C ILE A 587 2.81 -60.97 -71.32
N ASP A 588 2.99 -62.31 -71.28
CA ASP A 588 4.27 -62.99 -71.45
C ASP A 588 4.05 -64.42 -71.97
N GLU A 589 5.09 -64.98 -72.61
CA GLU A 589 5.20 -66.36 -73.00
C GLU A 589 6.43 -67.03 -72.43
N TYR A 590 6.30 -68.27 -72.01
CA TYR A 590 7.40 -69.09 -71.49
C TYR A 590 7.43 -70.44 -72.16
N THR A 591 8.62 -70.91 -72.50
CA THR A 591 8.82 -72.23 -73.09
C THR A 591 9.40 -73.17 -72.03
N THR A 592 8.87 -74.39 -71.96
CA THR A 592 9.37 -75.43 -71.04
C THR A 592 10.77 -75.89 -71.44
N ASP A 593 11.64 -76.18 -70.46
CA ASP A 593 12.95 -76.79 -70.63
C ASP A 593 12.84 -78.33 -70.79
N GLU A 594 13.97 -79.04 -70.83
CA GLU A 594 14.05 -80.50 -70.99
C GLU A 594 13.33 -81.28 -69.88
N ASN A 595 13.10 -80.65 -68.70
CA ASN A 595 12.37 -81.25 -67.57
C ASN A 595 10.86 -80.89 -67.62
N GLY A 596 10.42 -80.17 -68.63
CA GLY A 596 9.08 -79.59 -68.72
C GLY A 596 8.85 -78.37 -67.79
N TYR A 597 9.91 -77.75 -67.32
CA TYR A 597 9.87 -76.72 -66.31
C TYR A 597 10.10 -75.34 -66.95
N PHE A 598 9.45 -74.32 -66.34
CA PHE A 598 9.83 -72.92 -66.51
C PHE A 598 9.50 -72.12 -65.25
N LYS A 599 10.22 -71.06 -65.07
CA LYS A 599 9.98 -70.05 -64.00
C LYS A 599 9.73 -68.68 -64.64
N THR A 600 8.70 -68.00 -64.13
CA THR A 600 8.35 -66.68 -64.64
C THR A 600 9.26 -65.62 -64.07
N LYS A 601 9.33 -64.44 -64.69
CA LYS A 601 9.79 -63.20 -64.04
C LYS A 601 8.82 -62.85 -62.88
N GLU A 602 9.17 -61.84 -62.09
CA GLU A 602 8.29 -61.36 -61.06
C GLU A 602 7.09 -60.60 -61.62
N TYR A 603 5.92 -60.94 -61.12
CA TYR A 603 4.65 -60.23 -61.37
C TYR A 603 4.12 -59.62 -60.10
N VAL A 604 3.42 -58.44 -60.23
CA VAL A 604 2.65 -57.89 -59.14
C VAL A 604 1.53 -58.88 -58.75
N CYS A 605 1.36 -59.14 -57.45
CA CYS A 605 0.32 -60.00 -56.95
C CYS A 605 -1.06 -59.62 -57.49
N GLY A 606 -1.77 -60.58 -58.01
CA GLY A 606 -3.07 -60.41 -58.67
C GLY A 606 -3.60 -61.71 -59.23
N ASN A 607 -4.66 -61.67 -60.03
CA ASN A 607 -5.24 -62.80 -60.73
C ASN A 607 -4.58 -62.94 -62.10
N TYR A 608 -3.98 -64.10 -62.34
CA TYR A 608 -3.36 -64.43 -63.58
C TYR A 608 -3.89 -65.81 -64.06
N THR A 609 -3.94 -66.00 -65.32
CA THR A 609 -4.25 -67.30 -65.93
C THR A 609 -3.02 -67.77 -66.70
N ILE A 610 -2.61 -69.02 -66.49
CA ILE A 610 -1.58 -69.70 -67.30
C ILE A 610 -2.26 -70.73 -68.17
N GLN A 611 -2.01 -70.69 -69.48
CA GLN A 611 -2.59 -71.58 -70.46
C GLN A 611 -1.52 -72.04 -71.45
N GLU A 612 -1.46 -73.30 -71.72
CA GLU A 612 -0.66 -73.84 -72.86
C GLU A 612 -1.22 -73.27 -74.13
N ILE A 613 -0.43 -72.56 -74.91
CA ILE A 613 -0.82 -71.98 -76.22
C ILE A 613 -0.22 -72.71 -77.42
N SER A 614 0.86 -73.46 -77.17
CA SER A 614 1.44 -74.36 -78.17
C SER A 614 2.01 -75.61 -77.47
N PRO A 615 1.61 -76.84 -77.88
CA PRO A 615 2.17 -78.07 -77.30
C PRO A 615 3.62 -78.24 -77.72
N SER A 616 4.37 -79.02 -76.94
CA SER A 616 5.75 -79.42 -77.20
C SER A 616 5.86 -80.45 -78.26
#